data_759b209605c3c83a7295688ed7b065f3
#
_entry.id   759b209605c3c83a7295688ed7b065f3
#
_cell.length_a   1.000
_cell.length_b   1.000
_cell.length_c   1.000
_cell.angle_alpha   90.00
_cell.angle_beta   90.00
_cell.angle_gamma   90.00
#
_symmetry.space_group_name_H-M   'P 1'
#
loop_
_entity.id
_entity.type
_entity.pdbx_description
1 polymer ?
#
loop_
_entity_poly.entity_id
_entity_poly.type
_entity_poly.pdbx_seq_one_letter_code
_entity_poly.pdbx_strand_id
1 'polypeptide(L)'
;MKKLYMNLSLCLVLGMAATGFAQTAAKDTHDEIEQTTKAATIFRDIMGAPDKAIPRRILDDADCIAVFPQVIKAAFGIGGRGGRGVVVCRTATGWSAPAFLNVGGASFGLQIGAESTDYVMLFMTPESAKSLLETNVKLGGNISVAAGPIGREAGAATDLKMNAQILSYSRSKGLFAGAALEGAVIETANNDMKDVYGTDATAKSVLFGGVSAPPELTAFSKTIENFTPAKR
;
A
#
# COMPACT_ATOMS: atom_id res chain seq x y z
N MET A 1 59.06 12.46 68.35
CA MET A 1 57.70 12.05 68.72
C MET A 1 56.72 12.57 67.65
N LYS A 2 56.22 11.71 66.87
CA LYS A 2 54.88 11.67 66.25
C LYS A 2 54.92 10.71 65.12
N LYS A 3 54.18 9.69 65.31
CA LYS A 3 54.10 8.49 64.45
C LYS A 3 53.34 8.79 63.10
N LEU A 4 54.02 8.43 62.01
CA LEU A 4 53.48 8.48 60.68
C LEU A 4 52.69 7.23 60.45
N TYR A 5 51.37 7.33 60.38
CA TYR A 5 50.47 6.22 59.90
C TYR A 5 50.28 6.36 58.42
N MET A 6 50.86 5.44 57.67
CA MET A 6 50.75 5.32 56.25
C MET A 6 49.51 4.41 55.99
N ASN A 7 48.40 5.05 55.63
CA ASN A 7 47.21 4.34 55.21
C ASN A 7 47.37 3.91 53.75
N LEU A 8 47.54 2.61 53.58
CA LEU A 8 47.50 1.95 52.31
C LEU A 8 46.04 1.80 51.87
N SER A 9 45.55 2.75 51.06
CA SER A 9 44.22 2.71 50.50
C SER A 9 44.25 1.86 49.23
N LEU A 10 43.77 0.63 49.32
CA LEU A 10 43.61 -0.33 48.25
C LEU A 10 42.41 0.13 47.40
N CYS A 11 42.69 0.80 46.26
CA CYS A 11 41.68 1.13 45.28
C CYS A 11 41.26 -0.14 44.53
N LEU A 12 40.15 -0.71 44.96
CA LEU A 12 39.43 -1.76 44.23
C LEU A 12 38.72 -1.10 43.04
N VAL A 13 39.32 -1.13 41.85
CA VAL A 13 38.69 -0.72 40.60
C VAL A 13 37.71 -1.80 40.21
N LEU A 14 36.46 -1.61 40.58
CA LEU A 14 35.35 -2.41 40.03
C LEU A 14 35.13 -1.99 38.59
N GLY A 15 35.60 -2.80 37.65
CA GLY A 15 35.27 -2.68 36.25
C GLY A 15 33.79 -2.95 36.04
N MET A 16 32.96 -1.92 35.95
CA MET A 16 31.62 -2.00 35.41
C MET A 16 31.76 -2.20 33.90
N ALA A 17 31.65 -3.46 33.46
CA ALA A 17 31.39 -3.77 32.07
C ALA A 17 30.00 -3.21 31.78
N ALA A 18 29.94 -2.03 31.20
CA ALA A 18 28.74 -1.49 30.57
C ALA A 18 28.43 -2.37 29.35
N THR A 19 27.61 -3.38 29.54
CA THR A 19 26.91 -4.06 28.45
C THR A 19 25.99 -3.01 27.82
N GLY A 20 26.49 -2.31 26.82
CA GLY A 20 25.69 -1.47 25.96
C GLY A 20 24.71 -2.40 25.23
N PHE A 21 23.50 -2.53 25.79
CA PHE A 21 22.36 -2.94 25.00
C PHE A 21 22.21 -1.86 23.92
N ALA A 22 22.68 -2.19 22.70
CA ALA A 22 22.26 -1.46 21.52
C ALA A 22 20.74 -1.68 21.43
N GLN A 23 19.99 -0.74 21.99
CA GLN A 23 18.59 -0.56 21.70
C GLN A 23 18.56 -0.14 20.23
N THR A 24 18.42 -1.14 19.34
CA THR A 24 17.88 -0.88 18.01
C THR A 24 16.53 -0.22 18.29
N ALA A 25 16.47 1.08 18.09
CA ALA A 25 15.20 1.80 18.12
C ALA A 25 14.28 1.03 17.18
N ALA A 26 13.25 0.40 17.73
CA ALA A 26 12.21 -0.19 16.93
C ALA A 26 11.67 0.95 16.07
N LYS A 27 11.89 0.84 14.74
CA LYS A 27 11.44 1.83 13.79
C LYS A 27 9.93 1.90 13.93
N ASP A 28 9.39 3.11 14.04
CA ASP A 28 7.96 3.30 14.22
C ASP A 28 7.26 2.93 12.90
N THR A 29 6.62 1.76 12.87
CA THR A 29 5.86 1.25 11.73
C THR A 29 4.35 1.41 11.93
N HIS A 30 3.96 2.28 12.86
CA HIS A 30 2.56 2.51 13.21
C HIS A 30 1.74 2.98 11.99
N ASP A 31 2.29 3.87 11.18
CA ASP A 31 1.64 4.40 9.99
C ASP A 31 1.36 3.31 8.95
N GLU A 32 2.31 2.39 8.74
CA GLU A 32 2.20 1.27 7.80
C GLU A 32 1.17 0.24 8.28
N ILE A 33 1.11 -0.01 9.59
CA ILE A 33 0.09 -0.89 10.20
C ILE A 33 -1.30 -0.26 10.03
N GLU A 34 -1.43 1.03 10.33
CA GLU A 34 -2.69 1.75 10.15
C GLU A 34 -3.13 1.74 8.68
N GLN A 35 -2.19 1.97 7.76
CA GLN A 35 -2.44 1.99 6.32
C GLN A 35 -2.95 0.63 5.81
N THR A 36 -2.31 -0.48 6.21
CA THR A 36 -2.75 -1.83 5.83
C THR A 36 -4.10 -2.18 6.43
N THR A 37 -4.38 -1.75 7.65
CA THR A 37 -5.66 -1.96 8.33
C THR A 37 -6.79 -1.17 7.67
N LYS A 38 -6.54 0.09 7.32
CA LYS A 38 -7.50 0.93 6.57
C LYS A 38 -7.78 0.32 5.19
N ALA A 39 -6.75 -0.10 4.47
CA ALA A 39 -6.90 -0.73 3.15
C ALA A 39 -7.74 -2.02 3.23
N ALA A 40 -7.50 -2.87 4.23
CA ALA A 40 -8.27 -4.07 4.50
C ALA A 40 -9.74 -3.77 4.78
N THR A 41 -10.01 -2.74 5.58
CA THR A 41 -11.37 -2.33 5.95
C THR A 41 -12.13 -1.80 4.74
N ILE A 42 -11.52 -0.89 3.96
CA ILE A 42 -12.12 -0.33 2.75
C ILE A 42 -12.45 -1.43 1.75
N PHE A 43 -11.51 -2.35 1.51
CA PHE A 43 -11.74 -3.44 0.57
C PHE A 43 -12.88 -4.36 1.03
N ARG A 44 -12.93 -4.70 2.32
CA ARG A 44 -14.02 -5.51 2.90
C ARG A 44 -15.37 -4.83 2.77
N ASP A 45 -15.45 -3.54 3.04
CA ASP A 45 -16.69 -2.76 2.93
C ASP A 45 -17.20 -2.71 1.48
N ILE A 46 -16.29 -2.55 0.50
CA ILE A 46 -16.62 -2.56 -0.93
C ILE A 46 -17.16 -3.93 -1.34
N MET A 47 -16.49 -5.00 -0.90
CA MET A 47 -16.89 -6.37 -1.22
C MET A 47 -18.14 -6.84 -0.47
N GLY A 48 -18.46 -6.20 0.66
CA GLY A 48 -19.68 -6.45 1.43
C GLY A 48 -20.94 -5.80 0.86
N ALA A 49 -20.83 -4.96 -0.17
CA ALA A 49 -21.97 -4.31 -0.81
C ALA A 49 -22.62 -5.25 -1.84
N PRO A 50 -23.86 -5.79 -1.60
CA PRO A 50 -24.41 -6.93 -2.38
C PRO A 50 -24.53 -6.68 -3.87
N ASP A 51 -24.91 -5.46 -4.28
CA ASP A 51 -25.19 -5.12 -5.68
C ASP A 51 -24.16 -4.20 -6.33
N LYS A 52 -23.11 -3.83 -5.59
CA LYS A 52 -22.09 -2.85 -6.03
C LYS A 52 -20.65 -3.32 -5.82
N ALA A 53 -20.46 -4.57 -5.41
CA ALA A 53 -19.13 -5.12 -5.21
C ALA A 53 -18.36 -5.23 -6.54
N ILE A 54 -17.04 -5.28 -6.44
CA ILE A 54 -16.18 -5.66 -7.57
C ILE A 54 -16.51 -7.11 -7.94
N PRO A 55 -16.81 -7.42 -9.21
CA PRO A 55 -17.14 -8.77 -9.61
C PRO A 55 -16.00 -9.74 -9.35
N ARG A 56 -16.30 -10.89 -8.73
CA ARG A 56 -15.29 -11.90 -8.37
C ARG A 56 -14.40 -12.31 -9.54
N ARG A 57 -15.00 -12.51 -10.72
CA ARG A 57 -14.26 -12.84 -11.94
C ARG A 57 -13.10 -11.85 -12.20
N ILE A 58 -13.37 -10.54 -12.03
CA ILE A 58 -12.37 -9.50 -12.25
C ILE A 58 -11.28 -9.53 -11.16
N LEU A 59 -11.67 -9.80 -9.91
CA LEU A 59 -10.70 -9.98 -8.83
C LEU A 59 -9.82 -11.22 -9.06
N ASP A 60 -10.42 -12.31 -9.54
CA ASP A 60 -9.69 -13.55 -9.80
C ASP A 60 -8.68 -13.41 -10.95
N ASP A 61 -8.94 -12.52 -11.89
CA ASP A 61 -8.06 -12.23 -13.02
C ASP A 61 -6.97 -11.20 -12.68
N ALA A 62 -7.11 -10.44 -11.59
CA ALA A 62 -6.12 -9.43 -11.20
C ALA A 62 -4.81 -10.05 -10.73
N ASP A 63 -3.68 -9.54 -11.23
CA ASP A 63 -2.33 -9.91 -10.79
C ASP A 63 -1.93 -9.18 -9.51
N CYS A 64 -2.31 -7.90 -9.37
CA CYS A 64 -2.09 -7.14 -8.14
C CYS A 64 -3.33 -6.31 -7.80
N ILE A 65 -3.51 -6.06 -6.51
CA ILE A 65 -4.61 -5.24 -5.98
C ILE A 65 -4.00 -4.16 -5.08
N ALA A 66 -4.29 -2.90 -5.40
CA ALA A 66 -3.89 -1.76 -4.58
C ALA A 66 -5.11 -1.04 -4.02
N VAL A 67 -4.99 -0.55 -2.78
CA VAL A 67 -5.99 0.30 -2.15
C VAL A 67 -5.29 1.56 -1.65
N PHE A 68 -5.84 2.71 -2.00
CA PHE A 68 -5.40 4.03 -1.56
C PHE A 68 -6.49 4.64 -0.68
N PRO A 69 -6.38 4.52 0.65
CA PRO A 69 -7.31 5.13 1.58
C PRO A 69 -7.20 6.65 1.56
N GLN A 70 -8.34 7.32 1.59
CA GLN A 70 -8.44 8.75 1.88
C GLN A 70 -7.52 9.64 1.01
N VAL A 71 -7.47 9.39 -0.29
CA VAL A 71 -6.77 10.29 -1.23
C VAL A 71 -7.44 11.65 -1.17
N ILE A 72 -6.68 12.67 -0.80
CA ILE A 72 -7.16 14.04 -0.72
C ILE A 72 -7.00 14.69 -2.09
N LYS A 73 -8.08 15.27 -2.58
CA LYS A 73 -8.10 16.15 -3.73
C LYS A 73 -8.48 17.53 -3.26
N ALA A 74 -7.61 18.51 -3.46
CA ALA A 74 -7.89 19.91 -3.15
C ALA A 74 -7.67 20.77 -4.39
N ALA A 75 -8.63 21.63 -4.70
CA ALA A 75 -8.58 22.50 -5.87
C ALA A 75 -9.14 23.89 -5.59
N PHE A 76 -8.50 24.88 -6.19
CA PHE A 76 -8.95 26.26 -6.30
C PHE A 76 -8.63 26.73 -7.73
N GLY A 77 -9.43 26.24 -8.71
CA GLY A 77 -9.12 26.39 -10.13
C GLY A 77 -8.06 25.40 -10.61
N ILE A 78 -6.87 25.44 -10.05
CA ILE A 78 -5.82 24.43 -10.18
C ILE A 78 -5.67 23.76 -8.83
N GLY A 79 -5.51 22.46 -8.82
CA GLY A 79 -5.40 21.69 -7.58
C GLY A 79 -4.44 20.52 -7.70
N GLY A 80 -4.34 19.77 -6.60
CA GLY A 80 -3.58 18.54 -6.52
C GLY A 80 -4.40 17.42 -5.90
N ARG A 81 -3.95 16.20 -6.12
CA ARG A 81 -4.38 15.02 -5.37
C ARG A 81 -3.16 14.36 -4.78
N GLY A 82 -3.33 13.75 -3.62
CA GLY A 82 -2.26 13.01 -2.97
C GLY A 82 -2.80 12.04 -1.93
N GLY A 83 -2.14 10.90 -1.80
CA GLY A 83 -2.50 9.88 -0.82
C GLY A 83 -1.51 8.75 -0.78
N ARG A 84 -1.57 7.95 0.29
CA ARG A 84 -0.77 6.74 0.48
C ARG A 84 -1.62 5.52 0.18
N GLY A 85 -0.99 4.45 -0.30
CA GLY A 85 -1.66 3.21 -0.65
C GLY A 85 -0.86 1.97 -0.28
N VAL A 86 -1.53 0.84 -0.33
CA VAL A 86 -0.97 -0.48 -0.10
C VAL A 86 -1.30 -1.36 -1.29
N VAL A 87 -0.34 -2.14 -1.74
CA VAL A 87 -0.51 -3.10 -2.84
C VAL A 87 -0.02 -4.48 -2.42
N VAL A 88 -0.73 -5.51 -2.89
CA VAL A 88 -0.31 -6.91 -2.84
C VAL A 88 -0.43 -7.52 -4.22
N CYS A 89 0.46 -8.45 -4.56
CA CYS A 89 0.45 -9.15 -5.84
C CYS A 89 0.30 -10.66 -5.64
N ARG A 90 -0.22 -11.34 -6.65
CA ARG A 90 -0.33 -12.80 -6.64
C ARG A 90 1.05 -13.43 -6.67
N THR A 91 1.20 -14.48 -5.90
CA THR A 91 2.37 -15.35 -5.86
C THR A 91 1.94 -16.79 -6.14
N ALA A 92 2.90 -17.70 -6.25
CA ALA A 92 2.61 -19.12 -6.42
C ALA A 92 1.82 -19.74 -5.24
N THR A 93 1.91 -19.13 -4.04
CA THR A 93 1.34 -19.68 -2.80
C THR A 93 0.21 -18.83 -2.20
N GLY A 94 -0.17 -17.73 -2.86
CA GLY A 94 -1.21 -16.81 -2.34
C GLY A 94 -0.95 -15.37 -2.75
N TRP A 95 -0.97 -14.49 -1.78
CA TRP A 95 -0.70 -13.06 -1.97
C TRP A 95 0.59 -12.66 -1.27
N SER A 96 1.31 -11.72 -1.87
CA SER A 96 2.58 -11.20 -1.35
C SER A 96 2.43 -10.48 -0.01
N ALA A 97 3.56 -10.17 0.61
CA ALA A 97 3.63 -9.12 1.61
C ALA A 97 3.16 -7.78 1.01
N PRO A 98 2.55 -6.88 1.82
CA PRO A 98 2.11 -5.58 1.35
C PRO A 98 3.30 -4.66 1.04
N ALA A 99 3.29 -4.04 -0.14
CA ALA A 99 4.19 -2.94 -0.47
C ALA A 99 3.44 -1.61 -0.37
N PHE A 100 4.18 -0.52 -0.17
CA PHE A 100 3.61 0.81 0.05
C PHE A 100 3.81 1.67 -1.18
N LEU A 101 2.78 2.45 -1.51
CA LEU A 101 2.71 3.31 -2.67
C LEU A 101 2.23 4.70 -2.28
N ASN A 102 2.62 5.69 -3.06
CA ASN A 102 2.02 7.01 -3.05
C ASN A 102 1.27 7.23 -4.36
N VAL A 103 0.15 7.93 -4.32
CA VAL A 103 -0.54 8.43 -5.50
C VAL A 103 -0.54 9.95 -5.46
N GLY A 104 -0.19 10.57 -6.57
CA GLY A 104 -0.15 12.01 -6.70
C GLY A 104 -0.61 12.46 -8.08
N GLY A 105 -0.79 13.76 -8.25
CA GLY A 105 -1.09 14.32 -9.56
C GLY A 105 -1.74 15.70 -9.48
N ALA A 106 -1.61 16.46 -10.59
CA ALA A 106 -2.36 17.67 -10.74
C ALA A 106 -3.84 17.36 -10.99
N SER A 107 -4.70 18.19 -10.49
CA SER A 107 -6.14 18.16 -10.78
C SER A 107 -6.60 19.53 -11.22
N PHE A 108 -7.40 19.55 -12.28
CA PHE A 108 -8.08 20.77 -12.72
C PHE A 108 -9.54 20.65 -12.32
N GLY A 109 -10.12 21.70 -11.79
CA GLY A 109 -11.54 21.70 -11.42
C GLY A 109 -12.05 23.10 -11.18
N LEU A 110 -13.25 23.36 -11.67
CA LEU A 110 -13.95 24.63 -11.43
C LEU A 110 -14.52 24.70 -9.99
N GLN A 111 -14.37 23.65 -9.21
CA GLN A 111 -14.87 23.58 -7.83
C GLN A 111 -13.77 23.98 -6.86
N ILE A 112 -14.14 24.82 -5.90
CA ILE A 112 -13.32 25.15 -4.74
C ILE A 112 -13.68 24.16 -3.63
N GLY A 113 -12.68 23.44 -3.12
CA GLY A 113 -12.94 22.52 -2.00
C GLY A 113 -11.87 21.45 -1.85
N ALA A 114 -12.03 20.65 -0.80
CA ALA A 114 -11.28 19.43 -0.55
C ALA A 114 -12.25 18.25 -0.50
N GLU A 115 -11.86 17.15 -1.17
CA GLU A 115 -12.57 15.88 -1.18
C GLU A 115 -11.64 14.77 -0.78
N SER A 116 -12.16 13.82 0.03
CA SER A 116 -11.45 12.59 0.39
C SER A 116 -12.13 11.42 -0.30
N THR A 117 -11.34 10.62 -1.01
CA THR A 117 -11.85 9.50 -1.80
C THR A 117 -10.94 8.29 -1.63
N ASP A 118 -11.52 7.13 -1.36
CA ASP A 118 -10.81 5.86 -1.39
C ASP A 118 -10.74 5.35 -2.83
N TYR A 119 -9.58 4.83 -3.24
CA TYR A 119 -9.43 4.19 -4.55
C TYR A 119 -8.99 2.74 -4.40
N VAL A 120 -9.54 1.89 -5.28
CA VAL A 120 -9.08 0.52 -5.48
C VAL A 120 -8.62 0.39 -6.92
N MET A 121 -7.44 -0.17 -7.13
CA MET A 121 -6.87 -0.42 -8.45
C MET A 121 -6.54 -1.90 -8.60
N LEU A 122 -6.99 -2.49 -9.69
CA LEU A 122 -6.69 -3.85 -10.07
C LEU A 122 -5.74 -3.82 -11.26
N PHE A 123 -4.56 -4.38 -11.10
CA PHE A 123 -3.56 -4.55 -12.15
C PHE A 123 -3.87 -5.87 -12.84
N MET A 124 -4.37 -5.79 -14.07
CA MET A 124 -4.98 -6.93 -14.78
C MET A 124 -3.99 -7.69 -15.65
N THR A 125 -2.80 -7.14 -15.87
CA THR A 125 -1.80 -7.75 -16.75
C THR A 125 -0.43 -7.81 -16.08
N PRO A 126 0.41 -8.80 -16.47
CA PRO A 126 1.79 -8.88 -15.97
C PRO A 126 2.61 -7.60 -16.22
N GLU A 127 2.35 -6.89 -17.31
CA GLU A 127 3.01 -5.62 -17.64
C GLU A 127 2.63 -4.54 -16.63
N SER A 128 1.33 -4.42 -16.31
CA SER A 128 0.88 -3.45 -15.30
C SER A 128 1.38 -3.80 -13.90
N ALA A 129 1.44 -5.09 -13.55
CA ALA A 129 2.02 -5.53 -12.30
C ALA A 129 3.54 -5.20 -12.22
N LYS A 130 4.28 -5.41 -13.31
CA LYS A 130 5.70 -5.05 -13.39
C LYS A 130 5.94 -3.55 -13.31
N SER A 131 5.00 -2.71 -13.75
CA SER A 131 5.15 -1.27 -13.64
C SER A 131 5.27 -0.79 -12.20
N LEU A 132 4.75 -1.54 -11.23
CA LEU A 132 4.95 -1.26 -9.79
C LEU A 132 6.41 -1.33 -9.34
N LEU A 133 7.31 -1.87 -10.18
CA LEU A 133 8.75 -1.89 -9.95
C LEU A 133 9.45 -0.62 -10.43
N GLU A 134 8.76 0.20 -11.20
CA GLU A 134 9.25 1.49 -11.67
C GLU A 134 9.10 2.54 -10.57
N THR A 135 9.96 3.54 -10.59
CA THR A 135 9.92 4.61 -9.58
C THR A 135 8.64 5.45 -9.70
N ASN A 136 8.18 5.67 -10.94
CA ASN A 136 7.00 6.47 -11.24
C ASN A 136 6.19 5.85 -12.38
N VAL A 137 4.92 5.63 -12.15
CA VAL A 137 3.97 5.12 -13.15
C VAL A 137 2.90 6.16 -13.42
N LYS A 138 2.86 6.70 -14.63
CA LYS A 138 1.85 7.66 -15.06
C LYS A 138 0.64 6.91 -15.64
N LEU A 139 -0.50 7.01 -14.98
CA LEU A 139 -1.75 6.41 -15.40
C LEU A 139 -2.34 7.13 -16.62
N GLY A 140 -2.79 6.37 -17.62
CA GLY A 140 -3.28 6.91 -18.88
C GLY A 140 -2.17 7.40 -19.83
N GLY A 141 -0.90 7.17 -19.46
CA GLY A 141 0.26 7.39 -20.34
C GLY A 141 0.72 6.08 -20.96
N ASN A 142 1.76 5.46 -20.38
CA ASN A 142 2.29 4.19 -20.87
C ASN A 142 1.42 2.98 -20.49
N ILE A 143 0.53 3.13 -19.50
CA ILE A 143 -0.34 2.10 -18.98
C ILE A 143 -1.78 2.57 -19.08
N SER A 144 -2.63 1.77 -19.74
CA SER A 144 -4.04 2.07 -19.86
C SER A 144 -4.77 1.85 -18.55
N VAL A 145 -5.60 2.83 -18.17
CA VAL A 145 -6.47 2.75 -17.00
C VAL A 145 -7.90 3.00 -17.41
N ALA A 146 -8.83 2.22 -16.89
CA ALA A 146 -10.25 2.41 -17.12
C ALA A 146 -11.07 2.31 -15.83
N ALA A 147 -12.25 2.88 -15.85
CA ALA A 147 -13.24 2.70 -14.80
C ALA A 147 -13.72 1.24 -14.79
N GLY A 148 -13.52 0.55 -13.68
CA GLY A 148 -13.93 -0.84 -13.53
C GLY A 148 -15.46 -1.01 -13.48
N PRO A 149 -16.02 -2.09 -14.02
CA PRO A 149 -17.44 -2.40 -13.93
C PRO A 149 -17.81 -2.87 -12.51
N ILE A 150 -18.99 -2.52 -12.03
CA ILE A 150 -19.49 -2.88 -10.70
C ILE A 150 -20.74 -3.76 -10.81
N GLY A 151 -20.94 -4.62 -9.82
CA GLY A 151 -22.15 -5.42 -9.69
C GLY A 151 -22.49 -6.21 -10.95
N ARG A 152 -23.77 -6.20 -11.34
CA ARG A 152 -24.28 -6.94 -12.51
C ARG A 152 -23.90 -6.31 -13.85
N GLU A 153 -23.48 -5.06 -13.88
CA GLU A 153 -23.05 -4.35 -15.09
C GLU A 153 -21.77 -4.96 -15.70
N ALA A 154 -21.04 -5.76 -14.93
CA ALA A 154 -19.85 -6.46 -15.42
C ALA A 154 -20.13 -7.43 -16.58
N GLY A 155 -21.37 -7.92 -16.71
CA GLY A 155 -21.79 -8.76 -17.83
C GLY A 155 -21.99 -8.00 -19.14
N ALA A 156 -22.23 -6.69 -19.07
CA ALA A 156 -22.46 -5.80 -20.21
C ALA A 156 -21.27 -4.85 -20.47
N ALA A 157 -20.14 -5.04 -19.74
CA ALA A 157 -18.96 -4.22 -19.94
C ALA A 157 -18.40 -4.41 -21.36
N THR A 158 -18.14 -3.30 -22.05
CA THR A 158 -17.56 -3.32 -23.39
C THR A 158 -16.13 -3.86 -23.34
N ASP A 159 -15.71 -4.56 -24.40
CA ASP A 159 -14.37 -5.14 -24.55
C ASP A 159 -13.24 -4.14 -24.29
N LEU A 160 -13.43 -2.87 -24.62
CA LEU A 160 -12.46 -1.81 -24.37
C LEU A 160 -12.18 -1.60 -22.86
N LYS A 161 -13.19 -1.71 -21.99
CA LYS A 161 -13.00 -1.60 -20.54
C LYS A 161 -12.33 -2.85 -19.97
N MET A 162 -12.63 -4.02 -20.53
CA MET A 162 -12.06 -5.28 -20.06
C MET A 162 -10.60 -5.47 -20.52
N ASN A 163 -10.16 -4.74 -21.56
CA ASN A 163 -8.79 -4.79 -22.08
C ASN A 163 -7.87 -3.73 -21.45
N ALA A 164 -8.35 -2.92 -20.50
CA ALA A 164 -7.50 -2.00 -19.78
C ALA A 164 -6.52 -2.76 -18.89
N GLN A 165 -5.27 -2.30 -18.86
CA GLN A 165 -4.23 -2.89 -18.03
C GLN A 165 -4.48 -2.67 -16.53
N ILE A 166 -5.17 -1.57 -16.18
CA ILE A 166 -5.59 -1.26 -14.81
C ILE A 166 -7.07 -0.92 -14.81
N LEU A 167 -7.83 -1.59 -13.94
CA LEU A 167 -9.20 -1.21 -13.61
C LEU A 167 -9.21 -0.46 -12.29
N SER A 168 -9.84 0.71 -12.26
CA SER A 168 -9.89 1.52 -11.06
C SER A 168 -11.32 1.83 -10.62
N TYR A 169 -11.46 1.96 -9.31
CA TYR A 169 -12.71 2.19 -8.60
C TYR A 169 -12.50 3.27 -7.56
N SER A 170 -13.55 4.01 -7.26
CA SER A 170 -13.54 5.01 -6.20
C SER A 170 -14.69 4.83 -5.23
N ARG A 171 -14.46 5.18 -3.98
CA ARG A 171 -15.49 5.29 -2.95
C ARG A 171 -15.41 6.66 -2.29
N SER A 172 -16.47 7.45 -2.45
CA SER A 172 -16.60 8.75 -1.81
C SER A 172 -17.98 8.88 -1.17
N LYS A 173 -18.05 9.35 0.07
CA LYS A 173 -19.31 9.53 0.82
C LYS A 173 -20.23 8.30 0.81
N GLY A 174 -19.66 7.10 0.88
CA GLY A 174 -20.42 5.83 0.88
C GLY A 174 -20.89 5.36 -0.50
N LEU A 175 -20.64 6.11 -1.57
CA LEU A 175 -20.92 5.70 -2.95
C LEU A 175 -19.68 5.07 -3.56
N PHE A 176 -19.86 3.89 -4.14
CA PHE A 176 -18.83 3.15 -4.86
C PHE A 176 -19.14 3.14 -6.35
N ALA A 177 -18.15 3.43 -7.18
CA ALA A 177 -18.27 3.46 -8.64
C ALA A 177 -16.92 3.16 -9.30
N GLY A 178 -16.95 2.74 -10.56
CA GLY A 178 -15.78 2.76 -11.42
C GLY A 178 -15.28 4.20 -11.61
N ALA A 179 -13.98 4.41 -11.55
CA ALA A 179 -13.36 5.73 -11.66
C ALA A 179 -12.19 5.70 -12.62
N ALA A 180 -12.05 6.73 -13.46
CA ALA A 180 -10.84 6.93 -14.25
C ALA A 180 -9.85 7.80 -13.49
N LEU A 181 -8.61 7.34 -13.35
CA LEU A 181 -7.53 8.06 -12.67
C LEU A 181 -6.45 8.52 -13.66
N GLU A 182 -6.85 8.88 -14.86
CA GLU A 182 -5.91 9.38 -15.88
C GLU A 182 -5.13 10.59 -15.37
N GLY A 183 -3.83 10.62 -15.70
CA GLY A 183 -2.91 11.68 -15.31
C GLY A 183 -2.42 11.61 -13.87
N ALA A 184 -2.91 10.67 -13.06
CA ALA A 184 -2.31 10.40 -11.77
C ALA A 184 -0.97 9.67 -11.93
N VAL A 185 -0.07 9.87 -10.98
CA VAL A 185 1.22 9.20 -10.89
C VAL A 185 1.21 8.32 -9.64
N ILE A 186 1.60 7.06 -9.80
CA ILE A 186 1.86 6.14 -8.70
C ILE A 186 3.36 6.08 -8.50
N GLU A 187 3.80 6.23 -7.26
CA GLU A 187 5.20 6.14 -6.86
C GLU A 187 5.38 5.08 -5.79
N THR A 188 6.50 4.38 -5.85
CA THR A 188 6.86 3.39 -4.83
C THR A 188 7.37 4.10 -3.58
N ALA A 189 6.77 3.84 -2.42
CA ALA A 189 7.18 4.40 -1.13
C ALA A 189 8.36 3.58 -0.57
N ASN A 190 9.55 3.76 -1.15
CA ASN A 190 10.73 2.97 -0.81
C ASN A 190 11.17 3.13 0.66
N ASN A 191 10.95 4.29 1.27
CA ASN A 191 11.31 4.52 2.67
C ASN A 191 10.42 3.67 3.59
N ASP A 192 9.11 3.67 3.36
CA ASP A 192 8.15 2.89 4.14
C ASP A 192 8.47 1.39 4.06
N MET A 193 8.86 0.91 2.86
CA MET A 193 9.29 -0.48 2.71
C MET A 193 10.57 -0.81 3.47
N LYS A 194 11.55 0.09 3.47
CA LYS A 194 12.79 -0.08 4.24
C LYS A 194 12.54 -0.03 5.74
N ASP A 195 11.57 0.75 6.16
CA ASP A 195 11.18 0.88 7.55
C ASP A 195 10.60 -0.42 8.09
N VAL A 196 9.79 -1.09 7.28
CA VAL A 196 9.11 -2.33 7.62
C VAL A 196 9.98 -3.57 7.41
N TYR A 197 10.65 -3.67 6.26
CA TYR A 197 11.30 -4.91 5.80
C TYR A 197 12.83 -4.86 5.85
N GLY A 198 13.42 -3.72 6.25
CA GLY A 198 14.86 -3.52 6.33
C GLY A 198 15.44 -2.76 5.13
N THR A 199 16.70 -2.34 5.27
CA THR A 199 17.37 -1.38 4.38
C THR A 199 17.46 -1.81 2.91
N ASP A 200 17.46 -3.12 2.66
CA ASP A 200 17.57 -3.68 1.32
C ASP A 200 16.24 -3.98 0.66
N ALA A 201 15.12 -3.64 1.34
CA ALA A 201 13.79 -3.90 0.81
C ALA A 201 13.48 -3.02 -0.41
N THR A 202 12.95 -3.67 -1.43
CA THR A 202 12.50 -3.04 -2.67
C THR A 202 11.11 -3.56 -3.01
N ALA A 203 10.36 -2.83 -3.86
CA ALA A 203 9.07 -3.32 -4.37
C ALA A 203 9.21 -4.73 -4.99
N LYS A 204 10.31 -4.99 -5.69
CA LYS A 204 10.58 -6.30 -6.29
C LYS A 204 10.70 -7.40 -5.25
N SER A 205 11.50 -7.19 -4.20
CA SER A 205 11.69 -8.21 -3.15
C SER A 205 10.39 -8.45 -2.37
N VAL A 206 9.62 -7.41 -2.08
CA VAL A 206 8.38 -7.49 -1.30
C VAL A 206 7.25 -8.14 -2.10
N LEU A 207 7.03 -7.71 -3.35
CA LEU A 207 5.90 -8.18 -4.16
C LEU A 207 6.16 -9.51 -4.86
N PHE A 208 7.41 -9.78 -5.25
CA PHE A 208 7.75 -10.93 -6.10
C PHE A 208 8.91 -11.77 -5.56
N GLY A 209 9.62 -11.33 -4.53
CA GLY A 209 10.79 -11.98 -3.96
C GLY A 209 10.52 -12.90 -2.77
N GLY A 210 9.26 -13.09 -2.36
CA GLY A 210 8.90 -14.00 -1.28
C GLY A 210 9.22 -13.47 0.13
N VAL A 211 9.35 -12.17 0.32
CA VAL A 211 9.50 -11.55 1.65
C VAL A 211 8.26 -11.82 2.48
N SER A 212 8.44 -12.25 3.72
CA SER A 212 7.34 -12.45 4.66
C SER A 212 6.94 -11.14 5.34
N ALA A 213 5.64 -10.86 5.38
CA ALA A 213 5.15 -9.71 6.13
C ALA A 213 5.21 -9.95 7.64
N PRO A 214 5.56 -8.95 8.45
CA PRO A 214 5.30 -8.97 9.88
C PRO A 214 3.82 -9.26 10.15
N PRO A 215 3.47 -10.01 11.22
CA PRO A 215 2.09 -10.40 11.51
C PRO A 215 1.11 -9.22 11.53
N GLU A 216 1.55 -8.08 12.00
CA GLU A 216 0.76 -6.85 12.16
C GLU A 216 0.36 -6.23 10.81
N LEU A 217 1.12 -6.50 9.76
CA LEU A 217 0.90 -5.96 8.41
C LEU A 217 0.12 -6.91 7.49
N THR A 218 -0.23 -8.10 7.97
CA THR A 218 -0.93 -9.11 7.16
C THR A 218 -2.43 -8.84 6.95
N ALA A 219 -2.98 -7.79 7.56
CA ALA A 219 -4.42 -7.51 7.53
C ALA A 219 -4.96 -7.37 6.10
N PHE A 220 -4.24 -6.68 5.22
CA PHE A 220 -4.67 -6.45 3.84
C PHE A 220 -4.54 -7.71 2.99
N SER A 221 -3.39 -8.39 2.96
CA SER A 221 -3.20 -9.62 2.18
C SER A 221 -4.18 -10.72 2.57
N LYS A 222 -4.41 -10.93 3.88
CA LYS A 222 -5.42 -11.87 4.37
C LYS A 222 -6.84 -11.49 3.95
N THR A 223 -7.17 -10.20 3.96
CA THR A 223 -8.49 -9.75 3.50
C THR A 223 -8.66 -10.04 2.01
N ILE A 224 -7.67 -9.73 1.17
CA ILE A 224 -7.70 -10.05 -0.25
C ILE A 224 -7.86 -11.56 -0.47
N GLU A 225 -7.10 -12.39 0.24
CA GLU A 225 -7.14 -13.85 0.11
C GLU A 225 -8.53 -14.45 0.44
N ASN A 226 -9.26 -13.86 1.40
CA ASN A 226 -10.61 -14.30 1.73
C ASN A 226 -11.61 -14.09 0.58
N PHE A 227 -11.39 -13.07 -0.25
CA PHE A 227 -12.27 -12.77 -1.39
C PHE A 227 -11.78 -13.39 -2.70
N THR A 228 -10.49 -13.59 -2.86
CA THR A 228 -9.87 -14.16 -4.06
C THR A 228 -8.66 -15.01 -3.66
N PRO A 229 -8.89 -16.29 -3.31
CA PRO A 229 -7.82 -17.20 -2.90
C PRO A 229 -6.83 -17.47 -4.03
N ALA A 230 -5.67 -18.03 -3.66
CA ALA A 230 -4.67 -18.46 -4.63
C ALA A 230 -5.28 -19.33 -5.72
N LYS A 231 -4.87 -19.11 -6.97
CA LYS A 231 -5.22 -20.03 -8.08
C LYS A 231 -4.56 -21.37 -7.76
N ARG A 232 -5.34 -22.42 -7.65
CA ARG A 232 -4.87 -23.80 -7.48
C ARG A 232 -4.28 -24.32 -8.78
#